data_727f4cec758deb2830522f23eb508c19
#
_entry.id   727f4cec758deb2830522f23eb508c19
#
_cell.length_a   1.000
_cell.length_b   1.000
_cell.length_c   1.000
_cell.angle_alpha   90.00
_cell.angle_beta   90.00
_cell.angle_gamma   90.00
#
_symmetry.space_group_name_H-M   'P 1'
#
loop_
_entity.id
_entity.type
_entity.pdbx_description
1 polymer ?
#
loop_
_entity_poly.entity_id
_entity_poly.type
_entity_poly.pdbx_seq_one_letter_code
_entity_poly.pdbx_strand_id
1 'polypeptide(L)'
;MLPITEHLLRLLGLEKTAFRLYAVSALLLSLLFFLFHLLLRLLRLCWHFYVTCRRLRCFPQPPRRNWLLGHLGMYLPNEMGLQDEKKVLDNMHHVVLVWMGPVLPLVVLVHPDYIKPLVGASAAIAPKDDLFYGFLKPWLGDGLLLSKGEKWSRHRRLLTPAFHFDILKPYMKIFNQCTNIMHAKWRRLAEGPVVSLDMFEHVSLMTLDSLQKCVFSYNSNCQEKMSDYISAIIELSALAVRRQYRLHHYIDFIYYRTADGRRFREACDTVHSFTTEVIQERRLALRQQGAEAWLKSKQGKTLDFIDVLLLAKDEDGKELTDEDIRAEADTFMFEGHDTTSSGLSWVLFNLAKYPEYQEKCREEIQEVMKGRELEELEWDDLTLLPFTTMCIKESLRQFPPVTLVSRRCTEDIKLPDGRIIPKGIICLVSIYGTHHNPTVWPDSKVYNPYRFDPDKPQQRSPLAFVPFSAGPRNCIGQSFAMAEMRVAVALTLLRFRLSVDRTRKVRRKPELILRTENGIWLNVEPLPPRTSA
;
A
#
# COMPACT_ATOMS: atom_id res chain seq x y z
N MET A 1 -4.10 -35.02 48.54
CA MET A 1 -4.92 -35.31 47.36
C MET A 1 -6.16 -36.15 47.67
N LEU A 2 -6.07 -37.31 48.30
CA LEU A 2 -7.22 -38.15 48.67
C LEU A 2 -8.40 -37.40 49.34
N PRO A 3 -8.17 -36.50 50.34
CA PRO A 3 -9.27 -35.79 50.99
C PRO A 3 -10.02 -34.84 50.04
N ILE A 4 -9.29 -34.19 49.08
CA ILE A 4 -9.85 -33.24 48.11
C ILE A 4 -10.70 -33.99 47.08
N THR A 5 -10.22 -35.13 46.60
CA THR A 5 -10.98 -36.00 45.66
C THR A 5 -12.22 -36.58 46.27
N GLU A 6 -12.17 -36.96 47.56
CA GLU A 6 -13.37 -37.41 48.31
C GLU A 6 -14.42 -36.29 48.47
N HIS A 7 -13.97 -35.08 48.76
CA HIS A 7 -14.84 -33.92 48.88
C HIS A 7 -15.51 -33.56 47.55
N LEU A 8 -14.75 -33.60 46.44
CA LEU A 8 -15.27 -33.39 45.09
C LEU A 8 -16.28 -34.45 44.67
N LEU A 9 -16.03 -35.74 44.97
CA LEU A 9 -17.00 -36.82 44.69
C LEU A 9 -18.31 -36.61 45.45
N ARG A 10 -18.26 -36.16 46.72
CA ARG A 10 -19.45 -35.79 47.49
C ARG A 10 -20.22 -34.62 46.90
N LEU A 11 -19.51 -33.56 46.48
CA LEU A 11 -20.11 -32.38 45.83
C LEU A 11 -20.82 -32.74 44.52
N LEU A 12 -20.29 -33.71 43.77
CA LEU A 12 -20.85 -34.17 42.50
C LEU A 12 -21.91 -35.24 42.67
N GLY A 13 -22.28 -35.64 43.93
CA GLY A 13 -23.31 -36.64 44.21
C GLY A 13 -22.93 -38.06 43.74
N LEU A 14 -21.63 -38.34 43.56
CA LEU A 14 -21.15 -39.61 43.04
C LEU A 14 -20.73 -40.56 44.16
N GLU A 15 -21.17 -41.83 44.06
CA GLU A 15 -20.74 -42.88 45.00
C GLU A 15 -19.24 -43.12 44.97
N LYS A 16 -18.67 -43.41 46.15
CA LYS A 16 -17.24 -43.69 46.32
C LYS A 16 -16.90 -45.08 45.80
N THR A 17 -16.40 -45.18 44.59
CA THR A 17 -15.75 -46.39 44.08
C THR A 17 -14.26 -46.14 43.88
N ALA A 18 -13.41 -47.15 44.07
CA ALA A 18 -11.96 -47.02 43.88
C ALA A 18 -11.62 -46.47 42.47
N PHE A 19 -12.31 -46.92 41.43
CA PHE A 19 -12.16 -46.45 40.07
C PHE A 19 -12.46 -44.94 39.93
N ARG A 20 -13.55 -44.45 40.49
CA ARG A 20 -13.91 -43.01 40.45
C ARG A 20 -12.91 -42.14 41.22
N LEU A 21 -12.42 -42.66 42.35
CA LEU A 21 -11.40 -41.97 43.14
C LEU A 21 -10.09 -41.82 42.35
N TYR A 22 -9.62 -42.87 41.66
CA TYR A 22 -8.45 -42.81 40.79
C TYR A 22 -8.68 -41.92 39.58
N ALA A 23 -9.84 -42.01 38.95
CA ALA A 23 -10.17 -41.17 37.78
C ALA A 23 -10.18 -39.67 38.14
N VAL A 24 -10.83 -39.27 39.25
CA VAL A 24 -10.85 -37.86 39.71
C VAL A 24 -9.48 -37.42 40.15
N SER A 25 -8.67 -38.29 40.80
CA SER A 25 -7.30 -37.97 41.17
C SER A 25 -6.41 -37.74 39.92
N ALA A 26 -6.55 -38.58 38.89
CA ALA A 26 -5.84 -38.45 37.64
C ALA A 26 -6.22 -37.16 36.88
N LEU A 27 -7.53 -36.82 36.87
CA LEU A 27 -8.02 -35.57 36.28
C LEU A 27 -7.48 -34.34 37.03
N LEU A 28 -7.46 -34.35 38.36
CA LEU A 28 -6.88 -33.27 39.16
C LEU A 28 -5.39 -33.12 38.93
N LEU A 29 -4.64 -34.22 38.86
CA LEU A 29 -3.23 -34.20 38.55
C LEU A 29 -2.96 -33.64 37.15
N SER A 30 -3.75 -34.06 36.16
CA SER A 30 -3.65 -33.54 34.79
C SER A 30 -3.97 -32.05 34.72
N LEU A 31 -4.98 -31.59 35.45
CA LEU A 31 -5.33 -30.17 35.55
C LEU A 31 -4.22 -29.36 36.23
N LEU A 32 -3.66 -29.87 37.34
CA LEU A 32 -2.52 -29.21 38.02
C LEU A 32 -1.30 -29.16 37.12
N PHE A 33 -0.99 -30.22 36.38
CA PHE A 33 0.10 -30.23 35.41
C PHE A 33 -0.13 -29.22 34.29
N PHE A 34 -1.34 -29.15 33.77
CA PHE A 34 -1.73 -28.17 32.75
C PHE A 34 -1.60 -26.74 33.28
N LEU A 35 -2.11 -26.43 34.46
CA LEU A 35 -2.01 -25.13 35.12
C LEU A 35 -0.53 -24.75 35.39
N PHE A 36 0.27 -25.69 35.85
CA PHE A 36 1.69 -25.49 36.05
C PHE A 36 2.41 -25.19 34.74
N HIS A 37 2.10 -25.92 33.69
CA HIS A 37 2.65 -25.67 32.36
C HIS A 37 2.22 -24.30 31.80
N LEU A 38 0.96 -23.92 32.02
CA LEU A 38 0.46 -22.59 31.67
C LEU A 38 1.18 -21.48 32.45
N LEU A 39 1.38 -21.67 33.74
CA LEU A 39 2.13 -20.73 34.59
C LEU A 39 3.58 -20.57 34.11
N LEU A 40 4.27 -21.67 33.79
CA LEU A 40 5.61 -21.61 33.25
C LEU A 40 5.67 -20.87 31.90
N ARG A 41 4.67 -21.07 31.03
CA ARG A 41 4.55 -20.31 29.79
C ARG A 41 4.36 -18.82 30.06
N LEU A 42 3.50 -18.47 30.98
CA LEU A 42 3.25 -17.07 31.38
C LEU A 42 4.51 -16.42 31.96
N LEU A 43 5.22 -17.11 32.85
CA LEU A 43 6.49 -16.61 33.41
C LEU A 43 7.55 -16.40 32.32
N ARG A 44 7.67 -17.32 31.36
CA ARG A 44 8.56 -17.15 30.22
C ARG A 44 8.19 -15.95 29.35
N LEU A 45 6.90 -15.75 29.09
CA LEU A 45 6.41 -14.59 28.34
C LEU A 45 6.68 -13.27 29.08
N CYS A 46 6.40 -13.22 30.39
CA CYS A 46 6.70 -12.04 31.22
C CYS A 46 8.20 -11.75 31.28
N TRP A 47 9.03 -12.79 31.42
CA TRP A 47 10.48 -12.63 31.39
C TRP A 47 10.99 -12.12 30.04
N HIS A 48 10.51 -12.72 28.94
CA HIS A 48 10.87 -12.28 27.60
C HIS A 48 10.45 -10.82 27.35
N PHE A 49 9.24 -10.47 27.76
CA PHE A 49 8.73 -9.10 27.69
C PHE A 49 9.58 -8.13 28.52
N TYR A 50 9.92 -8.51 29.76
CA TYR A 50 10.78 -7.70 30.63
C TYR A 50 12.15 -7.45 29.99
N VAL A 51 12.80 -8.49 29.47
CA VAL A 51 14.11 -8.39 28.79
C VAL A 51 13.98 -7.49 27.56
N THR A 52 12.93 -7.66 26.76
CA THR A 52 12.66 -6.82 25.59
C THR A 52 12.48 -5.35 25.98
N CYS A 53 11.66 -5.08 26.99
CA CYS A 53 11.46 -3.72 27.51
C CYS A 53 12.77 -3.10 27.99
N ARG A 54 13.63 -3.88 28.67
CA ARG A 54 14.95 -3.42 29.15
C ARG A 54 15.86 -3.04 27.98
N ARG A 55 15.88 -3.85 26.91
CA ARG A 55 16.66 -3.58 25.70
C ARG A 55 16.16 -2.35 24.95
N LEU A 56 14.85 -2.06 25.00
CA LEU A 56 14.24 -0.91 24.32
C LEU A 56 14.38 0.41 25.08
N ARG A 57 14.86 0.42 26.33
CA ARG A 57 15.02 1.66 27.13
C ARG A 57 15.99 2.68 26.53
N CYS A 58 16.93 2.23 25.68
CA CYS A 58 17.88 3.12 25.00
C CYS A 58 17.24 3.91 23.82
N PHE A 59 16.01 3.58 23.41
CA PHE A 59 15.32 4.27 22.33
C PHE A 59 14.58 5.48 22.86
N PRO A 60 14.68 6.67 22.19
CA PRO A 60 13.91 7.83 22.55
C PRO A 60 12.43 7.58 22.34
N GLN A 61 11.61 8.09 23.23
CA GLN A 61 10.15 7.96 23.15
C GLN A 61 9.48 9.29 23.55
N PRO A 62 8.40 9.69 22.87
CA PRO A 62 7.60 10.82 23.32
C PRO A 62 6.90 10.47 24.64
N PRO A 63 6.38 11.49 25.37
CA PRO A 63 5.59 11.24 26.57
C PRO A 63 4.39 10.35 26.27
N ARG A 64 4.18 9.31 27.08
CA ARG A 64 3.00 8.43 26.96
C ARG A 64 1.77 9.14 27.51
N ARG A 65 0.61 8.90 26.90
CA ARG A 65 -0.67 9.39 27.41
C ARG A 65 -0.94 8.86 28.85
N ASN A 66 -0.75 7.56 29.05
CA ASN A 66 -0.74 6.87 30.34
C ASN A 66 -0.14 5.47 30.17
N TRP A 67 -0.01 4.72 31.28
CA TRP A 67 0.59 3.38 31.25
C TRP A 67 -0.23 2.34 30.50
N LEU A 68 -1.58 2.48 30.46
CA LEU A 68 -2.51 1.54 29.83
C LEU A 68 -2.63 1.78 28.31
N LEU A 69 -2.74 3.03 27.89
CA LEU A 69 -2.92 3.38 26.47
C LEU A 69 -1.60 3.55 25.72
N GLY A 70 -0.49 3.81 26.45
CA GLY A 70 0.76 4.13 25.80
C GLY A 70 0.62 5.40 24.95
N HIS A 71 0.78 5.28 23.63
CA HIS A 71 0.60 6.37 22.66
C HIS A 71 -0.68 6.21 21.80
N LEU A 72 -1.54 5.23 22.13
CA LEU A 72 -2.81 5.04 21.41
C LEU A 72 -3.67 6.31 21.46
N GLY A 73 -4.17 6.71 20.31
CA GLY A 73 -5.03 7.88 20.15
C GLY A 73 -4.30 9.23 20.23
N MET A 74 -2.95 9.24 20.31
CA MET A 74 -2.16 10.47 20.23
C MET A 74 -1.96 10.92 18.78
N TYR A 75 -1.82 9.97 17.86
CA TYR A 75 -1.65 10.22 16.43
C TYR A 75 -2.93 9.82 15.71
N LEU A 76 -3.79 10.81 15.46
CA LEU A 76 -5.04 10.59 14.74
C LEU A 76 -4.78 10.49 13.23
N PRO A 77 -5.59 9.70 12.48
CA PRO A 77 -5.47 9.62 11.03
C PRO A 77 -6.10 10.84 10.34
N ASN A 78 -5.56 12.03 10.64
CA ASN A 78 -6.03 13.29 10.10
C ASN A 78 -4.87 14.31 10.04
N GLU A 79 -5.16 15.53 9.57
CA GLU A 79 -4.19 16.60 9.45
C GLU A 79 -3.50 16.96 10.78
N MET A 80 -4.22 16.89 11.91
CA MET A 80 -3.64 17.18 13.23
C MET A 80 -2.62 16.10 13.63
N GLY A 81 -2.93 14.82 13.41
CA GLY A 81 -2.01 13.73 13.70
C GLY A 81 -0.71 13.81 12.92
N LEU A 82 -0.76 14.22 11.64
CA LEU A 82 0.45 14.48 10.84
C LEU A 82 1.27 15.67 11.38
N GLN A 83 0.61 16.69 11.92
CA GLN A 83 1.29 17.81 12.57
C GLN A 83 1.95 17.39 13.89
N ASP A 84 1.31 16.53 14.66
CA ASP A 84 1.86 15.99 15.90
C ASP A 84 3.01 15.02 15.63
N GLU A 85 2.92 14.15 14.61
CA GLU A 85 4.05 13.36 14.12
C GLU A 85 5.23 14.26 13.78
N LYS A 86 4.99 15.35 13.07
CA LYS A 86 6.06 16.30 12.73
C LYS A 86 6.72 16.92 13.95
N LYS A 87 5.98 17.31 15.01
CA LYS A 87 6.57 17.82 16.25
C LYS A 87 7.49 16.80 16.90
N VAL A 88 7.14 15.51 16.82
CA VAL A 88 8.01 14.44 17.31
C VAL A 88 9.27 14.33 16.44
N LEU A 89 9.13 14.40 15.12
CA LEU A 89 10.25 14.36 14.18
C LEU A 89 11.21 15.56 14.35
N ASP A 90 10.69 16.74 14.68
CA ASP A 90 11.50 17.94 14.92
C ASP A 90 12.41 17.79 16.17
N ASN A 91 12.17 16.81 17.04
CA ASN A 91 12.97 16.50 18.22
C ASN A 91 13.66 15.12 18.19
N MET A 92 13.16 14.18 17.38
CA MET A 92 13.62 12.78 17.31
C MET A 92 13.87 12.37 15.86
N HIS A 93 15.02 12.77 15.31
CA HIS A 93 15.30 12.71 13.88
C HIS A 93 15.66 11.33 13.31
N HIS A 94 15.89 10.30 14.14
CA HIS A 94 16.42 9.02 13.67
C HIS A 94 15.45 7.86 13.92
N VAL A 95 15.07 7.66 15.17
CA VAL A 95 14.24 6.54 15.60
C VAL A 95 13.40 6.94 16.81
N VAL A 96 12.18 6.44 16.86
CA VAL A 96 11.22 6.72 17.93
C VAL A 96 10.61 5.41 18.41
N LEU A 97 10.55 5.22 19.74
CA LEU A 97 9.84 4.10 20.36
C LEU A 97 8.40 4.54 20.68
N VAL A 98 7.45 3.81 20.14
CA VAL A 98 6.01 4.05 20.35
C VAL A 98 5.38 2.80 20.98
N TRP A 99 4.41 2.98 21.86
CA TRP A 99 3.71 1.89 22.53
C TRP A 99 2.23 1.89 22.15
N MET A 100 1.77 0.81 21.57
CA MET A 100 0.34 0.53 21.39
C MET A 100 -0.19 -0.23 22.60
N GLY A 101 -0.78 0.50 23.55
CA GLY A 101 -1.13 -0.04 24.85
C GLY A 101 0.09 -0.35 25.73
N PRO A 102 -0.06 -1.22 26.76
CA PRO A 102 0.99 -1.48 27.73
C PRO A 102 2.03 -2.48 27.26
N VAL A 103 1.72 -3.32 26.25
CA VAL A 103 2.51 -4.53 25.93
C VAL A 103 3.08 -4.57 24.51
N LEU A 104 2.65 -3.68 23.61
CA LEU A 104 3.09 -3.72 22.22
C LEU A 104 4.00 -2.52 21.87
N PRO A 105 5.32 -2.68 21.94
CA PRO A 105 6.28 -1.68 21.50
C PRO A 105 6.47 -1.74 19.99
N LEU A 106 6.55 -0.57 19.36
CA LEU A 106 6.85 -0.36 17.95
C LEU A 106 8.08 0.54 17.84
N VAL A 107 9.01 0.21 16.96
CA VAL A 107 10.16 1.07 16.64
C VAL A 107 9.90 1.75 15.31
N VAL A 108 9.76 3.09 15.34
CA VAL A 108 9.52 3.91 14.15
C VAL A 108 10.84 4.47 13.66
N LEU A 109 11.21 4.19 12.43
CA LEU A 109 12.43 4.64 11.77
C LEU A 109 12.09 5.76 10.79
N VAL A 110 12.82 6.88 10.89
CA VAL A 110 12.51 8.13 10.19
C VAL A 110 13.73 8.79 9.51
N HIS A 111 14.85 8.09 9.44
CA HIS A 111 16.09 8.60 8.85
C HIS A 111 16.70 7.56 7.89
N PRO A 112 17.24 7.97 6.73
CA PRO A 112 17.81 7.07 5.72
C PRO A 112 18.78 6.03 6.26
N ASP A 113 19.73 6.44 7.11
CA ASP A 113 20.73 5.54 7.67
C ASP A 113 20.14 4.51 8.62
N TYR A 114 19.05 4.86 9.31
CA TYR A 114 18.37 3.99 10.26
C TYR A 114 17.36 3.04 9.60
N ILE A 115 16.77 3.44 8.48
CA ILE A 115 15.92 2.52 7.70
C ILE A 115 16.75 1.51 6.90
N LYS A 116 18.00 1.86 6.53
CA LYS A 116 18.89 1.03 5.70
C LYS A 116 19.07 -0.41 6.20
N PRO A 117 19.39 -0.66 7.48
CA PRO A 117 19.56 -2.03 7.98
C PRO A 117 18.27 -2.86 7.87
N LEU A 118 17.09 -2.23 7.98
CA LEU A 118 15.81 -2.91 7.93
C LEU A 118 15.35 -3.17 6.50
N VAL A 119 15.36 -2.15 5.63
CA VAL A 119 14.88 -2.30 4.25
C VAL A 119 15.84 -3.08 3.37
N GLY A 120 17.15 -3.05 3.69
CA GLY A 120 18.18 -3.82 3.03
C GLY A 120 18.28 -5.27 3.52
N ALA A 121 17.61 -5.61 4.64
CA ALA A 121 17.56 -6.98 5.13
C ALA A 121 16.84 -7.90 4.14
N SER A 122 17.21 -9.19 4.14
CA SER A 122 16.48 -10.18 3.34
C SER A 122 15.01 -10.23 3.75
N ALA A 123 14.16 -10.64 2.82
CA ALA A 123 12.73 -10.79 3.08
C ALA A 123 12.41 -11.83 4.18
N ALA A 124 13.35 -12.72 4.48
CA ALA A 124 13.26 -13.68 5.57
C ALA A 124 13.54 -13.04 6.95
N ILE A 125 14.49 -12.08 7.01
CA ILE A 125 14.88 -11.40 8.25
C ILE A 125 13.87 -10.32 8.64
N ALA A 126 13.32 -9.59 7.67
CA ALA A 126 12.36 -8.52 7.90
C ALA A 126 11.10 -8.69 7.05
N PRO A 127 10.30 -9.75 7.25
CA PRO A 127 9.01 -9.92 6.57
C PRO A 127 8.01 -8.85 7.00
N LYS A 128 6.96 -8.68 6.21
CA LYS A 128 5.79 -7.89 6.63
C LYS A 128 5.13 -8.54 7.85
N ASP A 129 4.62 -7.74 8.76
CA ASP A 129 3.98 -8.24 9.98
C ASP A 129 2.49 -8.55 9.75
N ASP A 130 1.95 -9.46 10.57
CA ASP A 130 0.56 -9.87 10.45
C ASP A 130 -0.42 -8.92 11.17
N LEU A 131 0.08 -8.06 12.06
CA LEU A 131 -0.80 -7.17 12.83
C LEU A 131 -1.42 -6.09 11.94
N PHE A 132 -0.62 -5.49 11.05
CA PHE A 132 -1.07 -4.41 10.16
C PHE A 132 -1.53 -4.92 8.79
N TYR A 133 -1.01 -6.07 8.34
CA TYR A 133 -1.33 -6.61 7.02
C TYR A 133 -2.33 -7.78 7.06
N GLY A 134 -2.52 -8.43 8.21
CA GLY A 134 -3.38 -9.63 8.33
C GLY A 134 -4.84 -9.39 7.95
N PHE A 135 -5.34 -8.16 8.10
CA PHE A 135 -6.73 -7.81 7.73
C PHE A 135 -6.99 -7.90 6.23
N LEU A 136 -5.95 -7.76 5.42
CA LEU A 136 -6.04 -7.81 3.96
C LEU A 136 -6.04 -9.24 3.43
N LYS A 137 -5.58 -10.22 4.24
CA LYS A 137 -5.42 -11.60 3.79
C LYS A 137 -6.69 -12.28 3.28
N PRO A 138 -7.87 -12.08 3.88
CA PRO A 138 -9.10 -12.67 3.35
C PRO A 138 -9.51 -12.12 1.98
N TRP A 139 -9.07 -10.92 1.62
CA TRP A 139 -9.28 -10.29 0.32
C TRP A 139 -8.15 -10.65 -0.66
N LEU A 140 -6.90 -10.31 -0.32
CA LEU A 140 -5.74 -10.38 -1.22
C LEU A 140 -5.08 -11.77 -1.27
N GLY A 141 -5.56 -12.72 -0.47
CA GLY A 141 -4.93 -14.03 -0.38
C GLY A 141 -3.47 -13.98 0.10
N ASP A 142 -2.65 -14.88 -0.42
CA ASP A 142 -1.24 -15.00 -0.07
C ASP A 142 -0.33 -14.59 -1.25
N GLY A 143 -0.69 -13.47 -1.90
CA GLY A 143 0.03 -12.86 -3.01
C GLY A 143 1.30 -12.11 -2.57
N LEU A 144 1.94 -11.41 -3.52
CA LEU A 144 3.24 -10.74 -3.34
C LEU A 144 3.28 -9.77 -2.16
N LEU A 145 2.17 -9.08 -1.87
CA LEU A 145 2.11 -8.15 -0.73
C LEU A 145 2.25 -8.88 0.61
N LEU A 146 1.58 -10.01 0.79
CA LEU A 146 1.38 -10.66 2.09
C LEU A 146 2.23 -11.91 2.30
N SER A 147 2.65 -12.58 1.22
CA SER A 147 3.46 -13.80 1.30
C SER A 147 4.83 -13.55 1.93
N LYS A 148 5.42 -14.64 2.47
CA LYS A 148 6.68 -14.63 3.20
C LYS A 148 7.61 -15.75 2.71
N GLY A 149 8.90 -15.64 3.08
CA GLY A 149 9.89 -16.68 2.85
C GLY A 149 10.04 -17.07 1.37
N GLU A 150 10.17 -18.37 1.12
CA GLU A 150 10.40 -18.93 -0.21
C GLU A 150 9.25 -18.66 -1.19
N LYS A 151 7.99 -18.72 -0.71
CA LYS A 151 6.83 -18.40 -1.55
C LYS A 151 6.95 -16.97 -2.09
N TRP A 152 7.25 -16.00 -1.22
CA TRP A 152 7.46 -14.63 -1.66
C TRP A 152 8.59 -14.50 -2.67
N SER A 153 9.74 -15.15 -2.42
CA SER A 153 10.90 -15.09 -3.30
C SER A 153 10.59 -15.67 -4.67
N ARG A 154 9.87 -16.81 -4.70
CA ARG A 154 9.41 -17.45 -5.94
C ARG A 154 8.44 -16.54 -6.71
N HIS A 155 7.40 -16.03 -6.06
CA HIS A 155 6.43 -15.13 -6.68
C HIS A 155 7.10 -13.86 -7.21
N ARG A 156 8.00 -13.22 -6.42
CA ARG A 156 8.73 -12.03 -6.87
C ARG A 156 9.52 -12.28 -8.16
N ARG A 157 10.18 -13.42 -8.28
CA ARG A 157 10.93 -13.79 -9.51
C ARG A 157 9.99 -13.99 -10.70
N LEU A 158 8.91 -14.74 -10.52
CA LEU A 158 7.93 -15.02 -11.57
C LEU A 158 7.21 -13.76 -12.07
N LEU A 159 6.95 -12.80 -11.18
CA LEU A 159 6.22 -11.58 -11.49
C LEU A 159 7.10 -10.47 -12.09
N THR A 160 8.40 -10.45 -11.77
CA THR A 160 9.31 -9.37 -12.23
C THR A 160 9.29 -9.16 -13.75
N PRO A 161 9.28 -10.20 -14.60
CA PRO A 161 9.21 -10.02 -16.04
C PRO A 161 7.96 -9.28 -16.54
N ALA A 162 6.82 -9.37 -15.84
CA ALA A 162 5.59 -8.66 -16.19
C ALA A 162 5.72 -7.14 -16.08
N PHE A 163 6.73 -6.65 -15.38
CA PHE A 163 7.04 -5.22 -15.22
C PHE A 163 8.26 -4.76 -16.02
N HIS A 164 8.74 -5.62 -16.93
CA HIS A 164 9.79 -5.22 -17.89
C HIS A 164 9.24 -4.22 -18.89
N PHE A 165 10.11 -3.32 -19.40
CA PHE A 165 9.69 -2.25 -20.30
C PHE A 165 8.99 -2.76 -21.57
N ASP A 166 9.37 -3.92 -22.11
CA ASP A 166 8.72 -4.51 -23.29
C ASP A 166 7.23 -4.85 -23.05
N ILE A 167 6.88 -5.20 -21.81
CA ILE A 167 5.49 -5.44 -21.40
C ILE A 167 4.78 -4.13 -21.10
N LEU A 168 5.47 -3.15 -20.52
CA LEU A 168 4.88 -1.87 -20.14
C LEU A 168 4.71 -0.90 -21.32
N LYS A 169 5.60 -0.96 -22.33
CA LYS A 169 5.55 -0.07 -23.50
C LYS A 169 4.19 -0.12 -24.23
N PRO A 170 3.58 -1.27 -24.51
CA PRO A 170 2.23 -1.35 -25.08
C PRO A 170 1.13 -0.75 -24.20
N TYR A 171 1.31 -0.69 -22.87
CA TYR A 171 0.32 -0.10 -21.96
C TYR A 171 0.17 1.43 -22.12
N MET A 172 1.12 2.07 -22.81
CA MET A 172 1.01 3.50 -23.13
C MET A 172 -0.30 3.84 -23.85
N LYS A 173 -0.77 2.98 -24.76
CA LYS A 173 -2.07 3.16 -25.43
C LYS A 173 -3.23 3.16 -24.44
N ILE A 174 -3.17 2.28 -23.42
CA ILE A 174 -4.18 2.19 -22.37
C ILE A 174 -4.16 3.46 -21.52
N PHE A 175 -2.98 3.94 -21.11
CA PHE A 175 -2.84 5.17 -20.31
C PHE A 175 -3.37 6.39 -21.06
N ASN A 176 -3.02 6.55 -22.33
CA ASN A 176 -3.56 7.60 -23.18
C ASN A 176 -5.10 7.51 -23.29
N GLN A 177 -5.63 6.32 -23.59
CA GLN A 177 -7.06 6.08 -23.74
C GLN A 177 -7.83 6.40 -22.45
N CYS A 178 -7.40 5.89 -21.31
CA CYS A 178 -8.08 6.10 -20.03
C CYS A 178 -8.05 7.58 -19.61
N THR A 179 -6.93 8.25 -19.85
CA THR A 179 -6.81 9.71 -19.64
C THR A 179 -7.74 10.48 -20.59
N ASN A 180 -7.86 10.07 -21.85
CA ASN A 180 -8.77 10.68 -22.83
C ASN A 180 -10.24 10.55 -22.39
N ILE A 181 -10.66 9.40 -21.87
CA ILE A 181 -12.02 9.18 -21.33
C ILE A 181 -12.27 10.12 -20.14
N MET A 182 -11.33 10.22 -19.19
CA MET A 182 -11.42 11.15 -18.07
C MET A 182 -11.57 12.61 -18.53
N HIS A 183 -10.78 13.03 -19.49
CA HIS A 183 -10.83 14.40 -20.03
C HIS A 183 -12.12 14.68 -20.82
N ALA A 184 -12.64 13.70 -21.56
CA ALA A 184 -13.92 13.83 -22.23
C ALA A 184 -15.06 14.01 -21.20
N LYS A 185 -15.03 13.27 -20.09
CA LYS A 185 -15.96 13.45 -18.97
C LYS A 185 -15.83 14.85 -18.35
N TRP A 186 -14.63 15.36 -18.13
CA TRP A 186 -14.42 16.71 -17.60
C TRP A 186 -15.00 17.79 -18.51
N ARG A 187 -14.81 17.69 -19.84
CA ARG A 187 -15.40 18.61 -20.81
C ARG A 187 -16.93 18.59 -20.79
N ARG A 188 -17.54 17.42 -20.62
CA ARG A 188 -19.01 17.30 -20.51
C ARG A 188 -19.57 17.89 -19.21
N LEU A 189 -18.81 17.79 -18.12
CA LEU A 189 -19.19 18.35 -16.82
C LEU A 189 -18.98 19.87 -16.75
N ALA A 190 -18.21 20.44 -17.67
CA ALA A 190 -17.98 21.87 -17.76
C ALA A 190 -19.19 22.56 -18.41
N GLU A 191 -20.17 22.98 -17.59
CA GLU A 191 -21.33 23.82 -18.03
C GLU A 191 -20.94 25.29 -18.31
N GLY A 192 -19.65 25.63 -18.11
CA GLY A 192 -19.06 26.97 -18.29
C GLY A 192 -17.56 26.89 -18.55
N PRO A 193 -16.88 28.04 -18.55
CA PRO A 193 -15.44 28.08 -18.85
C PRO A 193 -14.57 27.39 -17.78
N VAL A 194 -15.10 27.21 -16.56
CA VAL A 194 -14.37 26.59 -15.42
C VAL A 194 -15.32 25.69 -14.64
N VAL A 195 -14.87 24.49 -14.32
CA VAL A 195 -15.60 23.54 -13.45
C VAL A 195 -14.73 23.12 -12.27
N SER A 196 -15.33 23.02 -11.07
CA SER A 196 -14.65 22.49 -9.88
C SER A 196 -14.90 20.99 -9.76
N LEU A 197 -13.85 20.18 -9.80
CA LEU A 197 -13.91 18.72 -9.79
C LEU A 197 -13.06 18.14 -8.64
N ASP A 198 -13.54 17.05 -8.03
CA ASP A 198 -12.74 16.26 -7.08
C ASP A 198 -11.77 15.34 -7.84
N MET A 199 -10.49 15.67 -7.78
CA MET A 199 -9.45 14.89 -8.45
C MET A 199 -9.37 13.45 -7.94
N PHE A 200 -9.63 13.21 -6.64
CA PHE A 200 -9.59 11.85 -6.11
C PHE A 200 -10.64 10.95 -6.76
N GLU A 201 -11.85 11.44 -6.95
CA GLU A 201 -12.92 10.67 -7.59
C GLU A 201 -12.57 10.33 -9.04
N HIS A 202 -12.26 11.35 -9.83
CA HIS A 202 -12.00 11.18 -11.27
C HIS A 202 -10.74 10.39 -11.56
N VAL A 203 -9.66 10.69 -10.84
CA VAL A 203 -8.37 10.00 -11.03
C VAL A 203 -8.42 8.55 -10.55
N SER A 204 -9.14 8.26 -9.43
CA SER A 204 -9.32 6.86 -8.99
C SER A 204 -10.03 6.01 -10.02
N LEU A 205 -11.07 6.52 -10.66
CA LEU A 205 -11.78 5.78 -11.72
C LEU A 205 -10.90 5.61 -12.96
N MET A 206 -10.09 6.60 -13.31
CA MET A 206 -9.17 6.52 -14.44
C MET A 206 -8.08 5.46 -14.21
N THR A 207 -7.42 5.48 -13.04
CA THR A 207 -6.37 4.50 -12.72
C THR A 207 -6.93 3.09 -12.57
N LEU A 208 -8.15 2.94 -12.06
CA LEU A 208 -8.82 1.66 -11.94
C LEU A 208 -9.22 1.09 -13.31
N ASP A 209 -9.75 1.93 -14.22
CA ASP A 209 -10.06 1.55 -15.60
C ASP A 209 -8.80 1.12 -16.37
N SER A 210 -7.72 1.89 -16.23
CA SER A 210 -6.41 1.59 -16.80
C SER A 210 -5.90 0.23 -16.30
N LEU A 211 -5.96 0.01 -15.00
CA LEU A 211 -5.45 -1.20 -14.38
C LEU A 211 -6.26 -2.45 -14.79
N GLN A 212 -7.61 -2.35 -14.88
CA GLN A 212 -8.43 -3.45 -15.39
C GLN A 212 -8.07 -3.84 -16.82
N LYS A 213 -7.81 -2.86 -17.67
CA LYS A 213 -7.36 -3.12 -19.05
C LYS A 213 -5.98 -3.76 -19.09
N CYS A 214 -5.06 -3.33 -18.22
CA CYS A 214 -3.70 -3.89 -18.14
C CYS A 214 -3.66 -5.28 -17.49
N VAL A 215 -4.49 -5.53 -16.46
CA VAL A 215 -4.50 -6.80 -15.71
C VAL A 215 -5.33 -7.86 -16.40
N PHE A 216 -6.53 -7.51 -16.87
CA PHE A 216 -7.53 -8.46 -17.36
C PHE A 216 -7.86 -8.31 -18.86
N SER A 217 -7.32 -7.31 -19.57
CA SER A 217 -7.82 -6.88 -20.89
C SER A 217 -9.33 -6.60 -20.90
N TYR A 218 -9.87 -6.18 -19.75
CA TYR A 218 -11.29 -5.98 -19.55
C TYR A 218 -11.67 -4.49 -19.65
N ASN A 219 -12.66 -4.19 -20.47
CA ASN A 219 -13.18 -2.83 -20.63
C ASN A 219 -14.48 -2.67 -19.82
N SER A 220 -14.34 -2.26 -18.56
CA SER A 220 -15.46 -2.10 -17.65
C SER A 220 -16.29 -0.84 -17.89
N ASN A 221 -15.73 0.14 -18.61
CA ASN A 221 -16.29 1.49 -18.73
C ASN A 221 -16.58 2.15 -17.36
N CYS A 222 -15.77 1.83 -16.35
CA CYS A 222 -16.03 2.22 -14.95
C CYS A 222 -15.97 3.74 -14.72
N GLN A 223 -15.33 4.49 -15.60
CA GLN A 223 -15.30 5.95 -15.52
C GLN A 223 -16.69 6.57 -15.78
N GLU A 224 -17.56 5.89 -16.50
CA GLU A 224 -18.93 6.33 -16.84
C GLU A 224 -19.99 5.60 -16.00
N LYS A 225 -19.83 4.29 -15.78
CA LYS A 225 -20.78 3.46 -15.05
C LYS A 225 -20.06 2.52 -14.08
N MET A 226 -20.41 2.62 -12.80
CA MET A 226 -19.91 1.75 -11.76
C MET A 226 -20.39 0.31 -11.97
N SER A 227 -19.48 -0.68 -11.94
CA SER A 227 -19.82 -2.10 -11.90
C SER A 227 -19.78 -2.63 -10.45
N ASP A 228 -20.39 -3.80 -10.22
CA ASP A 228 -20.39 -4.42 -8.90
C ASP A 228 -18.96 -4.75 -8.42
N TYR A 229 -18.11 -5.21 -9.33
CA TYR A 229 -16.69 -5.47 -9.06
C TYR A 229 -15.94 -4.22 -8.58
N ILE A 230 -16.13 -3.09 -9.27
CA ILE A 230 -15.51 -1.81 -8.91
C ILE A 230 -16.02 -1.32 -7.56
N SER A 231 -17.34 -1.39 -7.36
CA SER A 231 -17.98 -1.02 -6.09
C SER A 231 -17.43 -1.86 -4.93
N ALA A 232 -17.23 -3.16 -5.15
CA ALA A 232 -16.67 -4.06 -4.16
C ALA A 232 -15.22 -3.72 -3.80
N ILE A 233 -14.36 -3.38 -4.78
CA ILE A 233 -12.96 -2.98 -4.51
C ILE A 233 -12.90 -1.69 -3.67
N ILE A 234 -13.68 -0.67 -4.03
CA ILE A 234 -13.74 0.59 -3.28
C ILE A 234 -14.23 0.35 -1.85
N GLU A 235 -15.25 -0.49 -1.71
CA GLU A 235 -15.80 -0.85 -0.40
C GLU A 235 -14.78 -1.63 0.45
N LEU A 236 -14.09 -2.62 -0.11
CA LEU A 236 -13.06 -3.40 0.58
C LEU A 236 -11.95 -2.50 1.12
N SER A 237 -11.47 -1.56 0.32
CA SER A 237 -10.47 -0.57 0.75
C SER A 237 -10.96 0.24 1.95
N ALA A 238 -12.19 0.75 1.89
CA ALA A 238 -12.78 1.53 2.98
C ALA A 238 -13.00 0.70 4.26
N LEU A 239 -13.44 -0.56 4.13
CA LEU A 239 -13.68 -1.44 5.26
C LEU A 239 -12.37 -1.91 5.92
N ALA A 240 -11.32 -2.18 5.14
CA ALA A 240 -10.00 -2.50 5.66
C ALA A 240 -9.43 -1.35 6.50
N VAL A 241 -9.53 -0.13 6.01
CA VAL A 241 -9.15 1.08 6.77
C VAL A 241 -9.96 1.19 8.05
N ARG A 242 -11.29 1.08 7.97
CA ARG A 242 -12.16 1.19 9.14
C ARG A 242 -11.86 0.12 10.19
N ARG A 243 -11.51 -1.09 9.76
CA ARG A 243 -11.09 -2.19 10.64
C ARG A 243 -9.83 -1.84 11.42
N GLN A 244 -8.85 -1.22 10.77
CA GLN A 244 -7.57 -0.86 11.37
C GLN A 244 -7.72 0.10 12.57
N TYR A 245 -8.73 0.99 12.55
CA TYR A 245 -8.93 1.99 13.61
C TYR A 245 -9.89 1.57 14.73
N ARG A 246 -10.47 0.35 14.66
CA ARG A 246 -11.39 -0.16 15.68
C ARG A 246 -10.81 -1.37 16.39
N LEU A 247 -10.30 -1.20 17.62
CA LEU A 247 -9.61 -2.26 18.37
C LEU A 247 -10.40 -3.58 18.48
N HIS A 248 -11.72 -3.54 18.70
CA HIS A 248 -12.54 -4.74 18.76
C HIS A 248 -12.67 -5.48 17.43
N HIS A 249 -12.40 -4.81 16.31
CA HIS A 249 -12.36 -5.42 14.98
C HIS A 249 -11.07 -6.22 14.70
N TYR A 250 -10.07 -6.15 15.59
CA TYR A 250 -8.87 -7.01 15.48
C TYR A 250 -9.18 -8.48 15.79
N ILE A 251 -10.28 -8.76 16.48
CA ILE A 251 -10.73 -10.13 16.76
C ILE A 251 -11.68 -10.55 15.63
N ASP A 252 -11.24 -11.47 14.77
CA ASP A 252 -12.00 -11.96 13.61
C ASP A 252 -13.42 -12.42 13.97
N PHE A 253 -13.55 -13.17 15.06
CA PHE A 253 -14.85 -13.64 15.56
C PHE A 253 -15.84 -12.49 15.82
N ILE A 254 -15.38 -11.37 16.35
CA ILE A 254 -16.20 -10.18 16.59
C ILE A 254 -16.46 -9.48 15.27
N TYR A 255 -15.40 -9.21 14.49
CA TYR A 255 -15.48 -8.46 13.24
C TYR A 255 -16.51 -9.05 12.29
N TYR A 256 -16.42 -10.34 11.98
CA TYR A 256 -17.31 -10.99 11.01
C TYR A 256 -18.78 -11.14 11.47
N ARG A 257 -19.10 -10.78 12.73
CA ARG A 257 -20.48 -10.65 13.23
C ARG A 257 -21.03 -9.24 13.10
N THR A 258 -20.18 -8.23 12.85
CA THR A 258 -20.62 -6.85 12.60
C THR A 258 -21.19 -6.70 11.19
N ALA A 259 -21.91 -5.60 10.96
CA ALA A 259 -22.34 -5.22 9.62
C ALA A 259 -21.16 -5.02 8.66
N ASP A 260 -20.08 -4.33 9.13
CA ASP A 260 -18.86 -4.11 8.36
C ASP A 260 -18.21 -5.44 7.94
N GLY A 261 -18.16 -6.43 8.84
CA GLY A 261 -17.55 -7.74 8.54
C GLY A 261 -18.36 -8.61 7.58
N ARG A 262 -19.69 -8.49 7.59
CA ARG A 262 -20.55 -9.18 6.60
C ARG A 262 -20.36 -8.56 5.21
N ARG A 263 -20.45 -7.23 5.11
CA ARG A 263 -20.19 -6.50 3.86
C ARG A 263 -18.80 -6.79 3.30
N PHE A 264 -17.79 -6.86 4.17
CA PHE A 264 -16.42 -7.22 3.75
C PHE A 264 -16.37 -8.61 3.10
N ARG A 265 -17.08 -9.60 3.64
CA ARG A 265 -17.16 -10.94 3.05
C ARG A 265 -17.87 -10.94 1.70
N GLU A 266 -19.04 -10.31 1.64
CA GLU A 266 -19.81 -10.17 0.40
C GLU A 266 -19.01 -9.51 -0.72
N ALA A 267 -18.28 -8.45 -0.40
CA ALA A 267 -17.39 -7.78 -1.33
C ALA A 267 -16.18 -8.65 -1.74
N CYS A 268 -15.59 -9.43 -0.81
CA CYS A 268 -14.56 -10.42 -1.16
C CYS A 268 -15.10 -11.47 -2.13
N ASP A 269 -16.29 -12.01 -1.87
CA ASP A 269 -16.91 -13.03 -2.72
C ASP A 269 -17.15 -12.48 -4.14
N THR A 270 -17.60 -11.24 -4.27
CA THR A 270 -17.79 -10.56 -5.57
C THR A 270 -16.47 -10.43 -6.33
N VAL A 271 -15.41 -9.95 -5.67
CA VAL A 271 -14.10 -9.77 -6.29
C VAL A 271 -13.48 -11.11 -6.69
N HIS A 272 -13.51 -12.09 -5.79
CA HIS A 272 -12.93 -13.41 -6.03
C HIS A 272 -13.65 -14.18 -7.14
N SER A 273 -14.99 -14.06 -7.21
CA SER A 273 -15.78 -14.71 -8.29
C SER A 273 -15.38 -14.16 -9.65
N PHE A 274 -15.34 -12.83 -9.79
CA PHE A 274 -14.92 -12.18 -11.04
C PHE A 274 -13.51 -12.58 -11.46
N THR A 275 -12.53 -12.46 -10.54
CA THR A 275 -11.13 -12.80 -10.86
C THR A 275 -10.97 -14.27 -11.21
N THR A 276 -11.67 -15.16 -10.50
CA THR A 276 -11.64 -16.61 -10.75
C THR A 276 -12.23 -16.94 -12.12
N GLU A 277 -13.35 -16.35 -12.49
CA GLU A 277 -14.01 -16.53 -13.79
C GLU A 277 -13.07 -16.14 -14.93
N VAL A 278 -12.46 -14.95 -14.87
CA VAL A 278 -11.50 -14.48 -15.86
C VAL A 278 -10.31 -15.46 -16.00
N ILE A 279 -9.75 -15.94 -14.89
CA ILE A 279 -8.63 -16.89 -14.91
C ILE A 279 -9.04 -18.20 -15.56
N GLN A 280 -10.21 -18.74 -15.23
CA GLN A 280 -10.72 -20.00 -15.78
C GLN A 280 -10.97 -19.91 -17.29
N GLU A 281 -11.61 -18.84 -17.76
CA GLU A 281 -11.82 -18.57 -19.18
C GLU A 281 -10.49 -18.51 -19.95
N ARG A 282 -9.50 -17.78 -19.40
CA ARG A 282 -8.18 -17.66 -20.04
C ARG A 282 -7.43 -18.98 -20.08
N ARG A 283 -7.47 -19.74 -18.97
CA ARG A 283 -6.83 -21.07 -18.91
C ARG A 283 -7.47 -22.05 -19.88
N LEU A 284 -8.79 -22.01 -20.03
CA LEU A 284 -9.49 -22.82 -21.02
C LEU A 284 -9.08 -22.47 -22.45
N ALA A 285 -9.05 -21.19 -22.79
CA ALA A 285 -8.62 -20.70 -24.09
C ALA A 285 -7.16 -21.09 -24.41
N LEU A 286 -6.26 -20.96 -23.43
CA LEU A 286 -4.87 -21.38 -23.53
C LEU A 286 -4.71 -22.88 -23.78
N ARG A 287 -5.51 -23.72 -23.09
CA ARG A 287 -5.51 -25.18 -23.29
C ARG A 287 -6.01 -25.60 -24.67
N GLN A 288 -7.03 -24.90 -25.19
CA GLN A 288 -7.62 -25.19 -26.51
C GLN A 288 -6.70 -24.77 -27.67
N GLN A 289 -6.03 -23.62 -27.55
CA GLN A 289 -5.22 -23.07 -28.64
C GLN A 289 -3.73 -23.43 -28.54
N GLY A 290 -3.24 -23.79 -27.36
CA GLY A 290 -1.82 -23.92 -27.05
C GLY A 290 -1.09 -22.58 -26.88
N ALA A 291 -0.01 -22.59 -26.11
CA ALA A 291 0.71 -21.36 -25.73
C ALA A 291 1.29 -20.59 -26.93
N GLU A 292 1.83 -21.28 -27.93
CA GLU A 292 2.39 -20.63 -29.13
C GLU A 292 1.32 -19.93 -29.97
N ALA A 293 0.18 -20.61 -30.20
CA ALA A 293 -0.92 -20.04 -30.97
C ALA A 293 -1.56 -18.86 -30.21
N TRP A 294 -1.64 -18.97 -28.87
CA TRP A 294 -2.10 -17.88 -28.01
C TRP A 294 -1.19 -16.65 -28.14
N LEU A 295 0.12 -16.80 -28.01
CA LEU A 295 1.08 -15.71 -28.18
C LEU A 295 1.01 -15.08 -29.58
N LYS A 296 0.87 -15.91 -30.63
CA LYS A 296 0.65 -15.43 -32.00
C LYS A 296 -0.66 -14.65 -32.15
N SER A 297 -1.73 -15.07 -31.50
CA SER A 297 -3.01 -14.35 -31.51
C SER A 297 -2.96 -13.00 -30.84
N LYS A 298 -1.96 -12.81 -29.96
CA LYS A 298 -1.65 -11.55 -29.26
C LYS A 298 -0.61 -10.68 -29.97
N GLN A 299 -0.02 -11.14 -31.08
CA GLN A 299 0.90 -10.32 -31.86
C GLN A 299 0.20 -9.03 -32.32
N GLY A 300 0.77 -7.87 -31.97
CA GLY A 300 0.15 -6.56 -32.16
C GLY A 300 -0.92 -6.17 -31.15
N LYS A 301 -1.24 -7.04 -30.17
CA LYS A 301 -2.09 -6.76 -29.01
C LYS A 301 -1.26 -6.77 -27.74
N THR A 302 -1.73 -6.11 -26.71
CA THR A 302 -1.10 -6.09 -25.39
C THR A 302 -1.32 -7.42 -24.68
N LEU A 303 -0.24 -8.08 -24.22
CA LEU A 303 -0.34 -9.16 -23.22
C LEU A 303 -0.76 -8.52 -21.91
N ASP A 304 -1.83 -9.00 -21.32
CA ASP A 304 -2.24 -8.56 -20.01
C ASP A 304 -1.50 -9.33 -18.90
N PHE A 305 -1.65 -8.85 -17.67
CA PHE A 305 -0.96 -9.41 -16.52
C PHE A 305 -1.36 -10.89 -16.27
N ILE A 306 -2.63 -11.24 -16.45
CA ILE A 306 -3.10 -12.62 -16.30
C ILE A 306 -2.47 -13.54 -17.35
N ASP A 307 -2.35 -13.10 -18.60
CA ASP A 307 -1.67 -13.87 -19.65
C ASP A 307 -0.20 -14.18 -19.25
N VAL A 308 0.51 -13.17 -18.71
CA VAL A 308 1.90 -13.35 -18.27
C VAL A 308 1.98 -14.35 -17.11
N LEU A 309 1.07 -14.28 -16.13
CA LEU A 309 1.05 -15.20 -14.99
C LEU A 309 0.71 -16.64 -15.39
N LEU A 310 -0.21 -16.83 -16.33
CA LEU A 310 -0.60 -18.15 -16.83
C LEU A 310 0.52 -18.85 -17.61
N LEU A 311 1.43 -18.08 -18.21
CA LEU A 311 2.57 -18.57 -18.98
C LEU A 311 3.85 -18.68 -18.14
N ALA A 312 3.88 -18.09 -16.94
CA ALA A 312 5.06 -18.06 -16.09
C ALA A 312 5.39 -19.45 -15.53
N LYS A 313 6.65 -19.86 -15.64
CA LYS A 313 7.20 -21.09 -15.05
C LYS A 313 8.45 -20.76 -14.27
N ASP A 314 8.63 -21.43 -13.14
CA ASP A 314 9.87 -21.34 -12.37
C ASP A 314 11.00 -22.22 -12.98
N GLU A 315 12.15 -22.21 -12.32
CA GLU A 315 13.34 -22.95 -12.76
C GLU A 315 13.10 -24.47 -12.87
N ASP A 316 12.14 -25.00 -12.10
CA ASP A 316 11.72 -26.41 -12.12
C ASP A 316 10.57 -26.67 -13.14
N GLY A 317 10.18 -25.66 -13.91
CA GLY A 317 9.08 -25.74 -14.87
C GLY A 317 7.68 -25.71 -14.24
N LYS A 318 7.57 -25.41 -12.94
CA LYS A 318 6.30 -25.38 -12.21
C LYS A 318 5.56 -24.05 -12.43
N GLU A 319 4.31 -24.14 -12.83
CA GLU A 319 3.39 -23.00 -13.01
C GLU A 319 2.85 -22.47 -11.67
N LEU A 320 2.24 -21.28 -11.71
CA LEU A 320 1.42 -20.75 -10.62
C LEU A 320 0.06 -21.47 -10.60
N THR A 321 -0.46 -21.71 -9.41
CA THR A 321 -1.84 -22.23 -9.24
C THR A 321 -2.86 -21.12 -9.53
N ASP A 322 -4.11 -21.49 -9.84
CA ASP A 322 -5.18 -20.51 -10.06
C ASP A 322 -5.43 -19.66 -8.80
N GLU A 323 -5.23 -20.23 -7.61
CA GLU A 323 -5.30 -19.50 -6.35
C GLU A 323 -4.16 -18.49 -6.21
N ASP A 324 -2.93 -18.85 -6.60
CA ASP A 324 -1.80 -17.92 -6.59
C ASP A 324 -2.03 -16.78 -7.61
N ILE A 325 -2.51 -17.11 -8.82
CA ILE A 325 -2.80 -16.10 -9.86
C ILE A 325 -3.90 -15.15 -9.40
N ARG A 326 -4.98 -15.67 -8.76
CA ARG A 326 -6.03 -14.85 -8.18
C ARG A 326 -5.48 -13.90 -7.10
N ALA A 327 -4.68 -14.45 -6.17
CA ALA A 327 -4.08 -13.65 -5.10
C ALA A 327 -3.19 -12.53 -5.64
N GLU A 328 -2.45 -12.78 -6.71
CA GLU A 328 -1.64 -11.75 -7.36
C GLU A 328 -2.52 -10.72 -8.08
N ALA A 329 -3.52 -11.14 -8.83
CA ALA A 329 -4.43 -10.23 -9.52
C ALA A 329 -5.16 -9.30 -8.55
N ASP A 330 -5.73 -9.84 -7.47
CA ASP A 330 -6.43 -9.07 -6.43
C ASP A 330 -5.46 -8.11 -5.71
N THR A 331 -4.20 -8.55 -5.46
CA THR A 331 -3.14 -7.71 -4.90
C THR A 331 -2.82 -6.52 -5.82
N PHE A 332 -2.61 -6.77 -7.11
CA PHE A 332 -2.27 -5.71 -8.07
C PHE A 332 -3.43 -4.76 -8.32
N MET A 333 -4.67 -5.27 -8.35
CA MET A 333 -5.86 -4.43 -8.46
C MET A 333 -6.01 -3.46 -7.28
N PHE A 334 -5.68 -3.89 -6.06
CA PHE A 334 -5.70 -3.02 -4.88
C PHE A 334 -4.53 -2.04 -4.89
N GLU A 335 -3.29 -2.55 -4.99
CA GLU A 335 -2.09 -1.72 -4.86
C GLU A 335 -1.93 -0.73 -6.01
N GLY A 336 -2.28 -1.12 -7.22
CA GLY A 336 -2.00 -0.35 -8.43
C GLY A 336 -2.91 0.87 -8.59
N HIS A 337 -4.22 0.77 -8.32
CA HIS A 337 -5.11 1.90 -8.55
C HIS A 337 -5.06 2.92 -7.41
N ASP A 338 -5.14 2.48 -6.15
CA ASP A 338 -5.36 3.38 -5.00
C ASP A 338 -4.10 4.22 -4.70
N THR A 339 -2.90 3.62 -4.84
CA THR A 339 -1.64 4.35 -4.65
C THR A 339 -1.36 5.34 -5.77
N THR A 340 -1.57 4.94 -7.04
CA THR A 340 -1.33 5.80 -8.19
C THR A 340 -2.33 6.94 -8.24
N SER A 341 -3.61 6.69 -7.93
CA SER A 341 -4.63 7.73 -7.84
C SER A 341 -4.31 8.78 -6.78
N SER A 342 -3.85 8.33 -5.60
CA SER A 342 -3.40 9.24 -4.55
C SER A 342 -2.21 10.08 -5.02
N GLY A 343 -1.16 9.44 -5.55
CA GLY A 343 0.02 10.13 -6.05
C GLY A 343 -0.32 11.18 -7.10
N LEU A 344 -1.09 10.79 -8.12
CA LEU A 344 -1.48 11.66 -9.23
C LEU A 344 -2.37 12.82 -8.76
N SER A 345 -3.35 12.57 -7.87
CA SER A 345 -4.22 13.63 -7.33
C SER A 345 -3.40 14.70 -6.58
N TRP A 346 -2.41 14.29 -5.79
CA TRP A 346 -1.51 15.22 -5.11
C TRP A 346 -0.54 15.92 -6.08
N VAL A 347 -0.12 15.28 -7.16
CA VAL A 347 0.67 15.94 -8.23
C VAL A 347 -0.14 17.06 -8.87
N LEU A 348 -1.39 16.78 -9.28
CA LEU A 348 -2.29 17.77 -9.88
C LEU A 348 -2.59 18.92 -8.90
N PHE A 349 -2.80 18.62 -7.62
CA PHE A 349 -2.97 19.63 -6.57
C PHE A 349 -1.76 20.56 -6.47
N ASN A 350 -0.54 20.00 -6.42
CA ASN A 350 0.65 20.82 -6.32
C ASN A 350 0.86 21.69 -7.57
N LEU A 351 0.64 21.13 -8.75
CA LEU A 351 0.74 21.91 -9.99
C LEU A 351 -0.34 23.00 -10.08
N ALA A 352 -1.54 22.75 -9.57
CA ALA A 352 -2.58 23.78 -9.45
C ALA A 352 -2.24 24.87 -8.43
N LYS A 353 -1.50 24.53 -7.38
CA LYS A 353 -1.08 25.44 -6.31
C LYS A 353 0.11 26.31 -6.70
N TYR A 354 0.98 25.82 -7.59
CA TYR A 354 2.20 26.47 -8.05
C TYR A 354 2.15 26.67 -9.58
N PRO A 355 1.42 27.70 -10.07
CA PRO A 355 1.16 27.91 -11.49
C PRO A 355 2.45 28.10 -12.31
N GLU A 356 3.52 28.63 -11.71
CA GLU A 356 4.84 28.77 -12.34
C GLU A 356 5.44 27.41 -12.74
N TYR A 357 5.29 26.39 -11.90
CA TYR A 357 5.76 25.05 -12.22
C TYR A 357 4.79 24.32 -13.17
N GLN A 358 3.49 24.59 -13.06
CA GLN A 358 2.51 24.08 -14.01
C GLN A 358 2.81 24.57 -15.43
N GLU A 359 3.11 25.87 -15.60
CA GLU A 359 3.40 26.44 -16.91
C GLU A 359 4.71 25.89 -17.49
N LYS A 360 5.75 25.79 -16.66
CA LYS A 360 7.02 25.20 -17.11
C LYS A 360 6.88 23.73 -17.54
N CYS A 361 6.05 22.92 -16.84
CA CYS A 361 5.71 21.58 -17.30
C CYS A 361 4.97 21.63 -18.64
N ARG A 362 4.03 22.56 -18.82
CA ARG A 362 3.27 22.73 -20.06
C ARG A 362 4.17 23.05 -21.24
N GLU A 363 5.11 23.98 -21.08
CA GLU A 363 6.10 24.35 -22.10
C GLU A 363 6.96 23.15 -22.51
N GLU A 364 7.45 22.36 -21.53
CA GLU A 364 8.21 21.13 -21.77
C GLU A 364 7.38 20.12 -22.60
N ILE A 365 6.12 19.88 -22.19
CA ILE A 365 5.22 18.94 -22.85
C ILE A 365 4.88 19.43 -24.27
N GLN A 366 4.65 20.72 -24.45
CA GLN A 366 4.36 21.31 -25.75
C GLN A 366 5.50 21.14 -26.74
N GLU A 367 6.75 21.26 -26.29
CA GLU A 367 7.90 21.04 -27.15
C GLU A 367 8.04 19.57 -27.57
N VAL A 368 7.81 18.61 -26.64
CA VAL A 368 7.80 17.17 -26.96
C VAL A 368 6.69 16.81 -27.96
N MET A 369 5.54 17.48 -27.87
CA MET A 369 4.37 17.20 -28.71
C MET A 369 4.32 18.02 -30.01
N LYS A 370 5.37 18.80 -30.30
CA LYS A 370 5.42 19.66 -31.47
C LYS A 370 5.38 18.87 -32.79
N GLY A 371 4.53 19.29 -33.71
CA GLY A 371 4.38 18.67 -35.03
C GLY A 371 3.63 17.33 -35.03
N ARG A 372 3.03 16.92 -33.91
CA ARG A 372 2.20 15.69 -33.85
C ARG A 372 0.75 16.01 -34.08
N GLU A 373 0.10 15.21 -34.94
CA GLU A 373 -1.34 15.28 -35.20
C GLU A 373 -2.15 14.67 -34.03
N LEU A 374 -1.66 13.56 -33.48
CA LEU A 374 -2.29 12.88 -32.33
C LEU A 374 -1.64 13.33 -31.03
N GLU A 375 -2.47 13.78 -30.09
CA GLU A 375 -2.03 14.10 -28.73
C GLU A 375 -1.92 12.81 -27.90
N GLU A 376 -1.03 11.91 -28.29
CA GLU A 376 -0.70 10.67 -27.58
C GLU A 376 0.79 10.61 -27.28
N LEU A 377 1.12 10.19 -26.05
CA LEU A 377 2.50 10.00 -25.62
C LEU A 377 2.95 8.58 -25.89
N GLU A 378 4.16 8.46 -26.42
CA GLU A 378 4.86 7.19 -26.55
C GLU A 378 5.80 6.95 -25.36
N TRP A 379 6.29 5.72 -25.22
CA TRP A 379 7.19 5.35 -24.13
C TRP A 379 8.46 6.20 -24.07
N ASP A 380 9.04 6.46 -25.23
CA ASP A 380 10.30 7.18 -25.33
C ASP A 380 10.15 8.67 -24.99
N ASP A 381 8.97 9.24 -25.18
CA ASP A 381 8.65 10.62 -24.77
C ASP A 381 8.78 10.85 -23.27
N LEU A 382 8.55 9.80 -22.47
CA LEU A 382 8.64 9.89 -21.01
C LEU A 382 10.03 10.31 -20.52
N THR A 383 11.06 10.05 -21.31
CA THR A 383 12.45 10.48 -21.03
C THR A 383 12.68 11.95 -21.34
N LEU A 384 11.86 12.54 -22.20
CA LEU A 384 11.90 13.93 -22.62
C LEU A 384 11.11 14.88 -21.71
N LEU A 385 10.60 14.36 -20.58
CA LEU A 385 9.85 15.11 -19.57
C LEU A 385 10.61 15.20 -18.22
N PRO A 386 11.86 15.70 -18.18
CA PRO A 386 12.65 15.74 -16.96
C PRO A 386 12.05 16.66 -15.91
N PHE A 387 11.60 17.88 -16.25
CA PHE A 387 11.04 18.82 -15.30
C PHE A 387 9.68 18.36 -14.75
N THR A 388 8.81 17.85 -15.60
CA THR A 388 7.55 17.22 -15.19
C THR A 388 7.82 16.06 -14.23
N THR A 389 8.83 15.24 -14.49
CA THR A 389 9.26 14.17 -13.60
C THR A 389 9.77 14.69 -12.25
N MET A 390 10.50 15.81 -12.23
CA MET A 390 10.93 16.47 -10.99
C MET A 390 9.73 16.92 -10.14
N CYS A 391 8.71 17.50 -10.78
CA CYS A 391 7.47 17.90 -10.12
C CYS A 391 6.70 16.70 -9.52
N ILE A 392 6.62 15.58 -10.26
CA ILE A 392 6.02 14.33 -9.77
C ILE A 392 6.81 13.83 -8.55
N LYS A 393 8.14 13.76 -8.62
CA LYS A 393 8.98 13.31 -7.51
C LYS A 393 8.83 14.19 -6.27
N GLU A 394 8.81 15.50 -6.42
CA GLU A 394 8.62 16.42 -5.28
C GLU A 394 7.23 16.29 -4.67
N SER A 395 6.20 16.04 -5.48
CA SER A 395 4.85 15.74 -4.98
C SER A 395 4.83 14.44 -4.20
N LEU A 396 5.47 13.37 -4.69
CA LEU A 396 5.60 12.09 -3.98
C LEU A 396 6.45 12.20 -2.71
N ARG A 397 7.38 13.16 -2.64
CA ARG A 397 8.13 13.44 -1.41
C ARG A 397 7.22 14.08 -0.36
N GLN A 398 6.48 15.13 -0.72
CA GLN A 398 5.62 15.84 0.24
C GLN A 398 4.36 15.07 0.60
N PHE A 399 3.82 14.31 -0.35
CA PHE A 399 2.57 13.57 -0.22
C PHE A 399 2.75 12.12 -0.68
N PRO A 400 3.60 11.32 0.02
CA PRO A 400 3.78 9.93 -0.36
C PRO A 400 2.46 9.17 -0.20
N PRO A 401 1.96 8.46 -1.24
CA PRO A 401 0.73 7.68 -1.14
C PRO A 401 0.75 6.69 0.03
N VAL A 402 1.84 5.94 0.17
CA VAL A 402 2.08 5.09 1.34
C VAL A 402 2.93 5.87 2.34
N THR A 403 2.33 6.25 3.47
CA THR A 403 3.02 7.04 4.49
C THR A 403 3.92 6.20 5.39
N LEU A 404 3.60 4.91 5.52
CA LEU A 404 4.21 4.02 6.48
C LEU A 404 4.21 2.58 5.97
N VAL A 405 5.31 1.84 6.16
CA VAL A 405 5.35 0.38 5.95
C VAL A 405 5.90 -0.31 7.19
N SER A 406 5.36 -1.48 7.51
CA SER A 406 5.80 -2.24 8.68
C SER A 406 6.60 -3.48 8.32
N ARG A 407 7.45 -3.90 9.23
CA ARG A 407 8.26 -5.13 9.18
C ARG A 407 8.33 -5.75 10.57
N ARG A 408 8.36 -7.06 10.64
CA ARG A 408 8.66 -7.78 11.89
C ARG A 408 10.08 -8.35 11.83
N CYS A 409 10.93 -7.95 12.76
CA CYS A 409 12.29 -8.47 12.82
C CYS A 409 12.28 -9.93 13.29
N THR A 410 12.80 -10.85 12.49
CA THR A 410 12.98 -12.27 12.89
C THR A 410 14.32 -12.52 13.59
N GLU A 411 15.22 -11.54 13.53
CA GLU A 411 16.53 -11.51 14.17
C GLU A 411 16.77 -10.12 14.79
N ASP A 412 17.84 -10.00 15.58
CA ASP A 412 18.30 -8.71 16.12
C ASP A 412 18.86 -7.85 14.99
N ILE A 413 18.44 -6.60 14.88
CA ILE A 413 18.93 -5.66 13.87
C ILE A 413 19.75 -4.56 14.51
N LYS A 414 21.04 -4.48 14.14
CA LYS A 414 21.96 -3.44 14.62
C LYS A 414 21.77 -2.14 13.84
N LEU A 415 21.59 -1.04 14.56
CA LEU A 415 21.49 0.31 14.01
C LEU A 415 22.86 0.98 13.93
N PRO A 416 23.02 2.07 13.13
CA PRO A 416 24.31 2.77 12.93
C PRO A 416 24.95 3.29 14.21
N ASP A 417 24.16 3.67 15.21
CA ASP A 417 24.61 4.17 16.51
C ASP A 417 24.92 3.08 17.54
N GLY A 418 24.89 1.81 17.11
CA GLY A 418 25.18 0.64 17.95
C GLY A 418 23.96 0.11 18.73
N ARG A 419 22.82 0.80 18.76
CA ARG A 419 21.59 0.26 19.35
C ARG A 419 21.12 -0.95 18.57
N ILE A 420 20.43 -1.87 19.25
CA ILE A 420 19.92 -3.11 18.66
C ILE A 420 18.41 -3.16 18.80
N ILE A 421 17.73 -3.33 17.68
CA ILE A 421 16.30 -3.66 17.66
C ILE A 421 16.18 -5.15 17.94
N PRO A 422 15.50 -5.56 19.02
CA PRO A 422 15.38 -6.97 19.36
C PRO A 422 14.54 -7.76 18.36
N LYS A 423 14.87 -9.03 18.18
CA LYS A 423 14.01 -10.01 17.50
C LYS A 423 12.56 -9.93 18.00
N GLY A 424 11.60 -10.06 17.10
CA GLY A 424 10.15 -10.05 17.39
C GLY A 424 9.53 -8.66 17.39
N ILE A 425 10.32 -7.60 17.42
CA ILE A 425 9.81 -6.22 17.37
C ILE A 425 9.26 -5.90 15.99
N ILE A 426 8.12 -5.19 15.98
CA ILE A 426 7.56 -4.59 14.77
C ILE A 426 8.22 -3.22 14.57
N CYS A 427 8.83 -3.05 13.42
CA CYS A 427 9.41 -1.80 12.98
C CYS A 427 8.50 -1.14 11.96
N LEU A 428 8.31 0.17 12.13
CA LEU A 428 7.60 1.02 11.19
C LEU A 428 8.61 1.90 10.45
N VAL A 429 8.70 1.75 9.14
CA VAL A 429 9.45 2.69 8.30
C VAL A 429 8.50 3.82 7.92
N SER A 430 8.66 4.99 8.53
CA SER A 430 7.89 6.17 8.18
C SER A 430 8.48 6.80 6.92
N ILE A 431 7.81 6.55 5.79
CA ILE A 431 8.15 7.18 4.50
C ILE A 431 7.89 8.68 4.62
N TYR A 432 6.72 9.06 5.16
CA TYR A 432 6.38 10.46 5.41
C TYR A 432 7.41 11.14 6.31
N GLY A 433 7.78 10.50 7.42
CA GLY A 433 8.79 11.02 8.35
C GLY A 433 10.16 11.18 7.68
N THR A 434 10.61 10.20 6.90
CA THR A 434 11.89 10.25 6.17
C THR A 434 11.90 11.39 5.15
N HIS A 435 10.79 11.58 4.41
CA HIS A 435 10.64 12.63 3.40
C HIS A 435 10.49 14.05 3.98
N HIS A 436 10.14 14.16 5.26
CA HIS A 436 9.99 15.43 5.97
C HIS A 436 11.05 15.66 7.05
N ASN A 437 12.02 14.77 7.17
CA ASN A 437 13.09 14.87 8.14
C ASN A 437 13.95 16.12 7.87
N PRO A 438 14.03 17.08 8.82
CA PRO A 438 14.74 18.34 8.59
C PRO A 438 16.26 18.17 8.44
N THR A 439 16.83 17.09 9.00
CA THR A 439 18.28 16.79 8.85
C THR A 439 18.64 16.27 7.47
N VAL A 440 17.64 15.79 6.70
CA VAL A 440 17.79 15.22 5.36
C VAL A 440 17.30 16.18 4.28
N TRP A 441 16.18 16.87 4.57
CA TRP A 441 15.47 17.76 3.67
C TRP A 441 15.35 19.15 4.29
N PRO A 442 16.36 20.05 4.10
CA PRO A 442 16.21 21.43 4.49
C PRO A 442 14.94 22.04 3.89
N ASP A 443 14.23 22.86 4.67
CA ASP A 443 12.94 23.45 4.26
C ASP A 443 11.95 22.42 3.71
N SER A 444 11.81 21.29 4.42
CA SER A 444 11.05 20.14 3.95
C SER A 444 9.59 20.44 3.57
N LYS A 445 9.01 21.53 4.05
CA LYS A 445 7.64 21.98 3.73
C LYS A 445 7.54 22.76 2.42
N VAL A 446 8.66 23.27 1.91
CA VAL A 446 8.68 24.03 0.66
C VAL A 446 8.65 23.06 -0.51
N TYR A 447 7.67 23.25 -1.41
CA TYR A 447 7.61 22.51 -2.66
C TYR A 447 8.64 23.07 -3.62
N ASN A 448 9.67 22.29 -3.92
CA ASN A 448 10.77 22.68 -4.78
C ASN A 448 11.22 21.51 -5.67
N PRO A 449 10.73 21.41 -6.92
CA PRO A 449 11.10 20.35 -7.86
C PRO A 449 12.61 20.26 -8.13
N TYR A 450 13.33 21.37 -8.04
CA TYR A 450 14.79 21.42 -8.28
C TYR A 450 15.62 20.62 -7.27
N ARG A 451 14.99 20.09 -6.21
CA ARG A 451 15.60 19.08 -5.31
C ARG A 451 15.95 17.78 -6.05
N PHE A 452 15.31 17.53 -7.19
CA PHE A 452 15.48 16.35 -8.04
C PHE A 452 16.16 16.67 -9.37
N ASP A 453 16.80 17.84 -9.47
CA ASP A 453 17.56 18.26 -10.64
C ASP A 453 18.79 17.33 -10.81
N PRO A 454 18.89 16.57 -11.93
CA PRO A 454 20.03 15.69 -12.17
C PRO A 454 21.34 16.43 -12.38
N ASP A 455 21.27 17.68 -12.87
CA ASP A 455 22.46 18.50 -13.13
C ASP A 455 23.03 19.13 -11.84
N LYS A 456 22.26 19.09 -10.75
CA LYS A 456 22.67 19.55 -9.42
C LYS A 456 22.52 18.43 -8.40
N PRO A 457 23.26 17.32 -8.53
CA PRO A 457 23.13 16.19 -7.64
C PRO A 457 23.44 16.62 -6.21
N GLN A 458 22.50 16.45 -5.31
CA GLN A 458 22.71 16.68 -3.90
C GLN A 458 23.28 15.41 -3.27
N GLN A 459 24.24 15.59 -2.33
CA GLN A 459 24.85 14.48 -1.58
C GLN A 459 23.84 13.91 -0.55
N ARG A 460 22.72 13.37 -1.03
CA ARG A 460 21.74 12.68 -0.17
C ARG A 460 21.83 11.18 -0.36
N SER A 461 21.58 10.45 0.70
CA SER A 461 21.40 9.00 0.61
C SER A 461 20.28 8.66 -0.38
N PRO A 462 20.41 7.63 -1.23
CA PRO A 462 19.31 7.14 -2.06
C PRO A 462 18.04 6.77 -1.25
N LEU A 463 18.22 6.42 0.02
CA LEU A 463 17.12 6.11 0.95
C LEU A 463 16.46 7.35 1.55
N ALA A 464 16.90 8.55 1.20
CA ALA A 464 16.22 9.80 1.56
C ALA A 464 14.87 9.94 0.84
N PHE A 465 14.74 9.35 -0.35
CA PHE A 465 13.53 9.39 -1.18
C PHE A 465 13.08 7.98 -1.51
N VAL A 466 12.07 7.48 -0.78
CA VAL A 466 11.60 6.09 -0.84
C VAL A 466 10.08 5.95 -0.99
N PRO A 467 9.44 6.69 -1.93
CA PRO A 467 7.98 6.62 -2.10
C PRO A 467 7.51 5.24 -2.58
N PHE A 468 8.41 4.47 -3.18
CA PHE A 468 8.23 3.10 -3.64
C PHE A 468 8.93 2.08 -2.73
N SER A 469 9.21 2.45 -1.47
CA SER A 469 10.02 1.67 -0.54
C SER A 469 11.45 1.42 -1.10
N ALA A 470 12.18 0.49 -0.52
CA ALA A 470 13.53 0.13 -0.96
C ALA A 470 13.86 -1.32 -0.60
N GLY A 471 14.99 -1.82 -1.14
CA GLY A 471 15.49 -3.18 -0.90
C GLY A 471 14.71 -4.26 -1.63
N PRO A 472 14.85 -5.53 -1.22
CA PRO A 472 14.22 -6.66 -1.92
C PRO A 472 12.70 -6.55 -2.06
N ARG A 473 12.03 -5.94 -1.08
CA ARG A 473 10.58 -5.74 -1.03
C ARG A 473 10.15 -4.33 -1.46
N ASN A 474 10.90 -3.68 -2.36
CA ASN A 474 10.47 -2.45 -3.01
C ASN A 474 9.25 -2.69 -3.92
N CYS A 475 8.59 -1.61 -4.30
CA CYS A 475 7.46 -1.67 -5.23
C CYS A 475 7.89 -2.25 -6.58
N ILE A 476 7.23 -3.33 -7.01
CA ILE A 476 7.46 -3.94 -8.33
C ILE A 476 6.85 -3.10 -9.46
N GLY A 477 5.75 -2.39 -9.16
CA GLY A 477 5.00 -1.55 -10.11
C GLY A 477 5.52 -0.12 -10.27
N GLN A 478 6.73 0.21 -9.78
CA GLN A 478 7.24 1.59 -9.81
C GLN A 478 7.28 2.17 -11.23
N SER A 479 7.77 1.41 -12.22
CA SER A 479 7.86 1.86 -13.62
C SER A 479 6.48 2.08 -14.23
N PHE A 480 5.53 1.19 -13.94
CA PHE A 480 4.13 1.30 -14.35
C PHE A 480 3.50 2.60 -13.80
N ALA A 481 3.54 2.78 -12.48
CA ALA A 481 2.95 3.95 -11.82
C ALA A 481 3.57 5.27 -12.31
N MET A 482 4.90 5.31 -12.48
CA MET A 482 5.58 6.50 -12.98
C MET A 482 5.25 6.80 -14.44
N ALA A 483 5.05 5.80 -15.29
CA ALA A 483 4.63 5.99 -16.67
C ALA A 483 3.19 6.52 -16.72
N GLU A 484 2.26 5.89 -16.01
CA GLU A 484 0.86 6.33 -15.94
C GLU A 484 0.73 7.76 -15.42
N MET A 485 1.43 8.11 -14.33
CA MET A 485 1.42 9.48 -13.80
C MET A 485 1.96 10.50 -14.80
N ARG A 486 3.05 10.19 -15.52
CA ARG A 486 3.62 11.12 -16.53
C ARG A 486 2.65 11.35 -17.67
N VAL A 487 2.02 10.29 -18.20
CA VAL A 487 1.02 10.40 -19.27
C VAL A 487 -0.17 11.24 -18.81
N ALA A 488 -0.76 10.91 -17.66
CA ALA A 488 -1.91 11.62 -17.15
C ALA A 488 -1.61 13.09 -16.87
N VAL A 489 -0.47 13.42 -16.27
CA VAL A 489 -0.05 14.80 -16.01
C VAL A 489 0.17 15.54 -17.34
N ALA A 490 0.90 14.95 -18.26
CA ALA A 490 1.23 15.61 -19.53
C ALA A 490 -0.01 15.93 -20.34
N LEU A 491 -0.92 14.96 -20.55
CA LEU A 491 -2.16 15.18 -21.28
C LEU A 491 -3.09 16.17 -20.57
N THR A 492 -3.11 16.15 -19.22
CA THR A 492 -3.92 17.09 -18.45
C THR A 492 -3.41 18.52 -18.63
N LEU A 493 -2.11 18.76 -18.49
CA LEU A 493 -1.53 20.11 -18.63
C LEU A 493 -1.55 20.62 -20.06
N LEU A 494 -1.53 19.74 -21.04
CA LEU A 494 -1.66 20.09 -22.45
C LEU A 494 -3.05 20.67 -22.77
N ARG A 495 -4.09 20.17 -22.09
CA ARG A 495 -5.50 20.42 -22.42
C ARG A 495 -6.23 21.31 -21.44
N PHE A 496 -5.71 21.44 -20.22
CA PHE A 496 -6.37 22.15 -19.13
C PHE A 496 -5.39 23.03 -18.35
N ARG A 497 -5.93 24.15 -17.85
CA ARG A 497 -5.30 24.92 -16.78
C ARG A 497 -5.98 24.52 -15.46
N LEU A 498 -5.16 24.24 -14.46
CA LEU A 498 -5.64 23.86 -13.13
C LEU A 498 -5.39 24.98 -12.13
N SER A 499 -6.33 25.22 -11.25
CA SER A 499 -6.15 26.05 -10.06
C SER A 499 -6.88 25.46 -8.85
N VAL A 500 -6.40 25.76 -7.64
CA VAL A 500 -7.01 25.22 -6.42
C VAL A 500 -8.34 25.91 -6.16
N ASP A 501 -9.40 25.14 -5.91
CA ASP A 501 -10.66 25.68 -5.40
C ASP A 501 -10.46 26.15 -3.94
N ARG A 502 -10.33 27.46 -3.76
CA ARG A 502 -10.04 28.10 -2.44
C ARG A 502 -11.24 28.08 -1.49
N THR A 503 -12.43 27.73 -1.99
CA THR A 503 -13.64 27.61 -1.15
C THR A 503 -13.63 26.34 -0.31
N ARG A 504 -12.79 25.35 -0.69
CA ARG A 504 -12.70 24.03 -0.06
C ARG A 504 -11.28 23.80 0.48
N LYS A 505 -11.18 23.70 1.81
CA LYS A 505 -9.89 23.46 2.46
C LYS A 505 -9.48 22.01 2.33
N VAL A 506 -8.34 21.74 1.69
CA VAL A 506 -7.75 20.42 1.61
C VAL A 506 -7.10 20.05 2.95
N ARG A 507 -7.51 18.92 3.53
CA ARG A 507 -6.95 18.35 4.76
C ARG A 507 -6.54 16.91 4.49
N ARG A 508 -5.30 16.59 4.84
CA ARG A 508 -4.73 15.24 4.63
C ARG A 508 -5.32 14.24 5.61
N LYS A 509 -5.53 13.03 5.15
CA LYS A 509 -6.04 11.90 5.93
C LYS A 509 -5.13 10.70 5.68
N PRO A 510 -4.12 10.45 6.54
CA PRO A 510 -3.27 9.27 6.43
C PRO A 510 -4.08 8.04 6.87
N GLU A 511 -4.43 7.24 5.90
CA GLU A 511 -5.06 5.93 6.05
C GLU A 511 -4.07 4.85 5.55
N LEU A 512 -4.54 3.72 5.00
CA LEU A 512 -3.64 2.80 4.29
C LEU A 512 -2.89 3.54 3.17
N ILE A 513 -3.60 4.44 2.51
CA ILE A 513 -3.08 5.36 1.51
C ILE A 513 -3.41 6.79 1.95
N LEU A 514 -2.54 7.72 1.64
CA LEU A 514 -2.74 9.14 1.95
C LEU A 514 -3.89 9.70 1.11
N ARG A 515 -5.00 9.99 1.77
CA ARG A 515 -6.21 10.59 1.18
C ARG A 515 -6.44 11.99 1.74
N THR A 516 -7.61 12.53 1.47
CA THR A 516 -8.12 13.78 2.04
C THR A 516 -9.43 13.52 2.77
N GLU A 517 -9.77 14.41 3.71
CA GLU A 517 -11.05 14.33 4.44
C GLU A 517 -12.25 14.64 3.53
N ASN A 518 -12.09 15.60 2.59
CA ASN A 518 -13.19 16.17 1.80
C ASN A 518 -12.87 16.28 0.29
N GLY A 519 -12.00 15.43 -0.25
CA GLY A 519 -11.57 15.47 -1.64
C GLY A 519 -10.45 16.48 -1.93
N ILE A 520 -9.93 16.44 -3.16
CA ILE A 520 -9.00 17.43 -3.73
C ILE A 520 -9.73 18.16 -4.86
N TRP A 521 -10.30 19.30 -4.53
CA TRP A 521 -11.10 20.08 -5.47
C TRP A 521 -10.24 21.07 -6.24
N LEU A 522 -10.22 20.91 -7.55
CA LEU A 522 -9.52 21.80 -8.47
C LEU A 522 -10.48 22.40 -9.47
N ASN A 523 -10.29 23.67 -9.77
CA ASN A 523 -10.90 24.33 -10.92
C ASN A 523 -10.17 23.88 -12.17
N VAL A 524 -10.91 23.36 -13.13
CA VAL A 524 -10.43 22.84 -14.40
C VAL A 524 -10.95 23.76 -15.51
N GLU A 525 -10.04 24.43 -16.20
CA GLU A 525 -10.31 25.35 -17.32
C GLU A 525 -9.77 24.72 -18.61
N PRO A 526 -10.61 24.41 -19.59
CA PRO A 526 -10.16 23.93 -20.89
C PRO A 526 -9.28 24.99 -21.59
N LEU A 527 -8.15 24.56 -22.13
CA LEU A 527 -7.33 25.39 -22.99
C LEU A 527 -7.86 25.35 -24.44
N PRO A 528 -7.65 26.41 -25.24
CA PRO A 528 -8.02 26.40 -26.65
C PRO A 528 -7.30 25.26 -27.38
N PRO A 529 -7.94 24.65 -28.40
CA PRO A 529 -7.29 23.66 -29.23
C PRO A 529 -5.98 24.23 -29.83
N ARG A 530 -4.97 23.37 -29.93
CA ARG A 530 -3.73 23.76 -30.62
C ARG A 530 -4.06 24.09 -32.07
N THR A 531 -3.75 25.28 -32.48
CA THR A 531 -3.69 25.59 -33.91
C THR A 531 -2.44 24.89 -34.45
N SER A 532 -2.63 23.99 -35.42
CA SER A 532 -1.52 23.42 -36.20
C SER A 532 -0.77 24.58 -36.87
N ALA A 533 0.38 24.91 -36.32
CA ALA A 533 1.30 25.86 -36.95
C ALA A 533 2.20 25.10 -37.91
#